data_74244b6dd5559041c7cbbf6a5f06a2f0
#
_entry.id   74244b6dd5559041c7cbbf6a5f06a2f0
#
_cell.length_a   1.000
_cell.length_b   1.000
_cell.length_c   1.000
_cell.angle_alpha   90.00
_cell.angle_beta   90.00
_cell.angle_gamma   90.00
#
_symmetry.space_group_name_H-M   'P 1'
#
loop_
_entity.id
_entity.type
_entity.pdbx_description
1 polymer ?
#
loop_
_entity_poly.entity_id
_entity_poly.type
_entity_poly.pdbx_seq_one_letter_code
_entity_poly.pdbx_strand_id
1 'polypeptide(L)'
;MAPKKDGKATGAPQGFTPERFEKELKELATRAQEDTFTKRFMGQGFVYFQTLLLLGLLGVASSASQLNLSPIFGSIPSAVTHTTALKAACFIGWAGNLMLRMVLPMSTSQLLPVIALNIPAIQFLLGTFTDRLGSWWGPLIIEGFTLFPLAIVSAASVADVLEDADLSALPKFVADAAPGIVSWGLFRLAENQSMEKLQGVIGSTFVFTRVGIEVVLGAIYAIMAPSKYLVLAIPALLHTAVLNTHVMTPMATDALNSTLTAQNWTLLERRESLTGYVSVIESLERGYRVMRCDHSLLGGQWVQLNGRRVSEPIYGVFVMLEAVRLIEREAPLPDSEANALVIGLGIGTTPSAFVSHGIDTTVVEIDPVVYEFAQKYFDLRENKPAAVADAVSYTADLVKQSKTYDYIVHDVFTGGAEPVDLFTLEFLQGLGDLLKDDGVIAINYAGDFGLPTPQLVYRTIKKVFPSCRIFRESPRDEANVEKWGSDFTNMVIFCRKTPGEVTFRNPKQKDFLRSQVRQALLLPKYEIKEQVFLEDEVTDVLSKNETSKVTKWHQDSAAGHWKIMRSVLPGTIWEQW
;
A
#
# COMPACT_ATOMS: atom_id res chain seq x y z
N MET A 1 -45.04 -75.86 39.15
CA MET A 1 -45.79 -74.62 38.91
C MET A 1 -45.15 -73.90 37.71
N ALA A 2 -45.81 -73.97 36.57
CA ALA A 2 -45.33 -73.34 35.32
C ALA A 2 -46.09 -71.98 35.14
N PRO A 3 -45.45 -70.95 34.68
CA PRO A 3 -46.13 -69.68 34.36
C PRO A 3 -46.68 -69.73 32.92
N LYS A 4 -47.91 -69.23 32.83
CA LYS A 4 -48.70 -69.03 31.60
C LYS A 4 -47.97 -68.14 30.56
N LYS A 5 -47.89 -68.58 29.31
CA LYS A 5 -47.61 -67.75 28.14
C LYS A 5 -48.91 -67.02 27.73
N ASP A 6 -48.89 -65.69 27.81
CA ASP A 6 -49.87 -64.84 27.14
C ASP A 6 -49.45 -64.67 25.69
N GLY A 7 -50.31 -65.22 24.80
CA GLY A 7 -50.17 -65.09 23.36
C GLY A 7 -50.60 -63.69 22.90
N LYS A 8 -49.62 -62.87 22.36
CA LYS A 8 -49.94 -61.71 21.52
C LYS A 8 -50.31 -62.21 20.12
N ALA A 9 -51.58 -61.93 19.72
CA ALA A 9 -52.04 -62.16 18.39
C ALA A 9 -51.24 -61.38 17.36
N THR A 10 -50.54 -62.11 16.49
CA THR A 10 -49.93 -61.59 15.29
C THR A 10 -51.07 -61.24 14.30
N GLY A 11 -51.22 -59.91 14.05
CA GLY A 11 -52.12 -59.44 13.00
C GLY A 11 -51.72 -60.04 11.67
N ALA A 12 -52.71 -60.55 10.95
CA ALA A 12 -52.54 -61.12 9.62
C ALA A 12 -51.87 -60.12 8.68
N PRO A 13 -50.99 -60.54 7.77
CA PRO A 13 -50.35 -59.61 6.81
C PRO A 13 -51.47 -58.97 5.99
N GLN A 14 -51.58 -57.66 6.03
CA GLN A 14 -52.51 -56.86 5.25
C GLN A 14 -52.30 -57.21 3.77
N GLY A 15 -53.29 -57.71 3.09
CA GLY A 15 -53.23 -58.21 1.72
C GLY A 15 -52.73 -57.17 0.76
N PHE A 16 -51.90 -57.60 -0.18
CA PHE A 16 -51.42 -56.86 -1.30
C PHE A 16 -52.58 -56.40 -2.18
N THR A 17 -52.89 -55.08 -2.22
CA THR A 17 -53.89 -54.51 -3.14
C THR A 17 -53.17 -53.71 -4.22
N PRO A 18 -53.60 -53.76 -5.49
CA PRO A 18 -52.99 -53.01 -6.58
C PRO A 18 -52.90 -51.50 -6.31
N GLU A 19 -53.90 -50.93 -5.66
CA GLU A 19 -53.98 -49.51 -5.31
C GLU A 19 -52.90 -49.13 -4.27
N ARG A 20 -52.62 -49.99 -3.33
CA ARG A 20 -51.61 -49.75 -2.31
C ARG A 20 -50.15 -49.84 -2.89
N PHE A 21 -49.98 -50.79 -3.79
CA PHE A 21 -48.70 -50.91 -4.52
C PHE A 21 -48.45 -49.71 -5.42
N GLU A 22 -49.43 -49.21 -6.12
CA GLU A 22 -49.33 -48.04 -6.96
C GLU A 22 -49.02 -46.78 -6.13
N LYS A 23 -49.58 -46.64 -4.94
CA LYS A 23 -49.31 -45.57 -4.01
C LYS A 23 -47.89 -45.65 -3.47
N GLU A 24 -47.43 -46.83 -3.01
CA GLU A 24 -46.07 -47.03 -2.53
C GLU A 24 -45.04 -46.84 -3.64
N LEU A 25 -45.38 -47.23 -4.89
CA LEU A 25 -44.50 -47.01 -6.05
C LEU A 25 -44.38 -45.52 -6.41
N LYS A 26 -45.50 -44.76 -6.32
CA LYS A 26 -45.48 -43.30 -6.49
C LYS A 26 -44.69 -42.61 -5.38
N GLU A 27 -44.88 -43.02 -4.12
CA GLU A 27 -44.13 -42.47 -3.00
C GLU A 27 -42.62 -42.77 -3.11
N LEU A 28 -42.22 -43.97 -3.52
CA LEU A 28 -40.85 -44.35 -3.79
C LEU A 28 -40.24 -43.57 -4.97
N ALA A 29 -41.00 -43.40 -6.05
CA ALA A 29 -40.60 -42.59 -7.21
C ALA A 29 -40.41 -41.12 -6.83
N THR A 30 -41.31 -40.55 -6.01
CA THR A 30 -41.20 -39.17 -5.53
C THR A 30 -39.99 -39.00 -4.63
N ARG A 31 -39.74 -39.93 -3.67
CA ARG A 31 -38.54 -39.90 -2.81
C ARG A 31 -37.26 -40.07 -3.63
N ALA A 32 -37.24 -40.97 -4.62
CA ALA A 32 -36.08 -41.12 -5.50
C ALA A 32 -35.84 -39.86 -6.34
N GLN A 33 -36.87 -39.16 -6.74
CA GLN A 33 -36.79 -37.91 -7.49
C GLN A 33 -36.33 -36.74 -6.60
N GLU A 34 -36.85 -36.66 -5.36
CA GLU A 34 -36.41 -35.67 -4.35
C GLU A 34 -34.96 -35.91 -3.94
N ASP A 35 -34.54 -37.16 -3.67
CA ASP A 35 -33.14 -37.49 -3.38
C ASP A 35 -32.19 -37.14 -4.53
N THR A 36 -32.64 -37.36 -5.78
CA THR A 36 -31.86 -37.00 -6.97
C THR A 36 -31.77 -35.49 -7.13
N PHE A 37 -32.87 -34.76 -6.91
CA PHE A 37 -32.88 -33.28 -6.97
C PHE A 37 -32.01 -32.68 -5.88
N THR A 38 -32.12 -33.13 -4.64
CA THR A 38 -31.34 -32.65 -3.52
C THR A 38 -29.84 -32.90 -3.75
N LYS A 39 -29.44 -34.09 -4.20
CA LYS A 39 -28.03 -34.43 -4.53
C LYS A 39 -27.52 -33.56 -5.67
N ARG A 40 -28.30 -33.32 -6.71
CA ARG A 40 -27.95 -32.46 -7.83
C ARG A 40 -27.80 -31.00 -7.38
N PHE A 41 -28.73 -30.49 -6.57
CA PHE A 41 -28.69 -29.14 -6.02
C PHE A 41 -27.47 -28.96 -5.12
N MET A 42 -27.18 -29.88 -4.21
CA MET A 42 -26.00 -29.84 -3.35
C MET A 42 -24.71 -29.96 -4.16
N GLY A 43 -24.65 -30.80 -5.18
CA GLY A 43 -23.53 -30.93 -6.08
C GLY A 43 -23.22 -29.62 -6.81
N GLN A 44 -24.23 -28.98 -7.39
CA GLN A 44 -24.08 -27.68 -8.06
C GLN A 44 -23.68 -26.56 -7.07
N GLY A 45 -24.28 -26.55 -5.87
CA GLY A 45 -23.88 -25.62 -4.80
C GLY A 45 -22.41 -25.76 -4.41
N PHE A 46 -21.88 -26.98 -4.37
CA PHE A 46 -20.49 -27.25 -4.08
C PHE A 46 -19.55 -26.76 -5.21
N VAL A 47 -19.92 -26.99 -6.48
CA VAL A 47 -19.17 -26.49 -7.66
C VAL A 47 -19.01 -24.96 -7.58
N TYR A 48 -20.12 -24.23 -7.38
CA TYR A 48 -20.07 -22.77 -7.27
C TYR A 48 -19.33 -22.30 -6.03
N PHE A 49 -19.52 -22.95 -4.89
CA PHE A 49 -18.77 -22.62 -3.66
C PHE A 49 -17.26 -22.78 -3.85
N GLN A 50 -16.82 -23.90 -4.42
CA GLN A 50 -15.41 -24.18 -4.68
C GLN A 50 -14.82 -23.16 -5.67
N THR A 51 -15.57 -22.80 -6.72
CA THR A 51 -15.18 -21.76 -7.68
C THR A 51 -14.98 -20.41 -6.98
N LEU A 52 -15.98 -19.96 -6.20
CA LEU A 52 -15.89 -18.69 -5.48
C LEU A 52 -14.73 -18.66 -4.49
N LEU A 53 -14.48 -19.77 -3.81
CA LEU A 53 -13.39 -19.88 -2.85
C LEU A 53 -12.03 -19.81 -3.55
N LEU A 54 -11.82 -20.49 -4.68
CA LEU A 54 -10.60 -20.42 -5.48
C LEU A 54 -10.34 -19.00 -6.00
N LEU A 55 -11.36 -18.34 -6.54
CA LEU A 55 -11.27 -16.96 -7.03
C LEU A 55 -10.99 -15.97 -5.90
N GLY A 56 -11.63 -16.16 -4.75
CA GLY A 56 -11.40 -15.35 -3.55
C GLY A 56 -9.96 -15.48 -3.02
N LEU A 57 -9.47 -16.72 -2.91
CA LEU A 57 -8.09 -16.99 -2.47
C LEU A 57 -7.05 -16.39 -3.44
N LEU A 58 -7.29 -16.50 -4.74
CA LEU A 58 -6.42 -15.87 -5.74
C LEU A 58 -6.45 -14.34 -5.63
N GLY A 59 -7.62 -13.74 -5.36
CA GLY A 59 -7.74 -12.30 -5.13
C GLY A 59 -6.95 -11.83 -3.91
N VAL A 60 -7.00 -12.58 -2.80
CA VAL A 60 -6.19 -12.31 -1.61
C VAL A 60 -4.70 -12.51 -1.89
N ALA A 61 -4.32 -13.57 -2.62
CA ALA A 61 -2.93 -13.84 -2.99
C ALA A 61 -2.35 -12.74 -3.87
N SER A 62 -3.13 -12.22 -4.82
CA SER A 62 -2.75 -11.07 -5.66
C SER A 62 -2.43 -9.83 -4.82
N SER A 63 -3.34 -9.45 -3.92
CA SER A 63 -3.14 -8.30 -3.02
C SER A 63 -1.94 -8.51 -2.09
N ALA A 64 -1.79 -9.71 -1.51
CA ALA A 64 -0.66 -10.04 -0.64
C ALA A 64 0.69 -9.93 -1.38
N SER A 65 0.77 -10.40 -2.64
CA SER A 65 1.99 -10.31 -3.45
C SER A 65 2.44 -8.87 -3.66
N GLN A 66 1.53 -7.96 -4.02
CA GLN A 66 1.85 -6.53 -4.17
C GLN A 66 2.36 -5.93 -2.86
N LEU A 67 1.70 -6.24 -1.74
CA LEU A 67 2.10 -5.76 -0.42
C LEU A 67 3.46 -6.30 0.01
N ASN A 68 3.81 -7.55 -0.32
CA ASN A 68 5.11 -8.13 -0.02
C ASN A 68 6.26 -7.53 -0.82
N LEU A 69 6.01 -7.07 -2.04
CA LEU A 69 7.01 -6.44 -2.89
C LEU A 69 7.24 -4.96 -2.59
N SER A 70 6.26 -4.29 -1.95
CA SER A 70 6.32 -2.85 -1.66
C SER A 70 7.53 -2.42 -0.82
N PRO A 71 7.97 -3.15 0.23
CA PRO A 71 9.14 -2.75 1.02
C PRO A 71 10.46 -2.73 0.22
N ILE A 72 10.51 -3.50 -0.87
CA ILE A 72 11.70 -3.64 -1.71
C ILE A 72 11.68 -2.69 -2.91
N PHE A 73 10.52 -2.53 -3.55
CA PHE A 73 10.40 -1.79 -4.82
C PHE A 73 9.58 -0.50 -4.69
N GLY A 74 8.79 -0.36 -3.63
CA GLY A 74 7.74 0.65 -3.51
C GLY A 74 6.39 0.13 -4.01
N SER A 75 5.31 0.72 -3.55
CA SER A 75 3.93 0.32 -3.90
C SER A 75 3.63 0.49 -5.38
N ILE A 76 4.13 1.56 -6.01
CA ILE A 76 3.87 1.88 -7.42
C ILE A 76 4.56 0.87 -8.35
N PRO A 77 5.88 0.63 -8.30
CA PRO A 77 6.53 -0.37 -9.14
C PRO A 77 5.93 -1.78 -8.97
N SER A 78 5.50 -2.11 -7.75
CA SER A 78 4.86 -3.40 -7.47
C SER A 78 3.48 -3.56 -8.11
N ALA A 79 2.79 -2.47 -8.47
CA ALA A 79 1.42 -2.48 -8.99
C ALA A 79 1.33 -2.31 -10.52
N VAL A 80 2.27 -1.61 -11.15
CA VAL A 80 2.11 -1.13 -12.55
C VAL A 80 1.94 -2.26 -13.58
N THR A 81 2.79 -3.27 -13.54
CA THR A 81 2.72 -4.41 -14.49
C THR A 81 1.82 -5.53 -13.98
N HIS A 82 1.54 -5.54 -12.69
CA HIS A 82 0.84 -6.60 -11.97
C HIS A 82 -0.48 -7.01 -12.65
N THR A 83 -1.42 -6.07 -12.78
CA THR A 83 -2.76 -6.36 -13.33
C THR A 83 -2.70 -6.91 -14.76
N THR A 84 -1.82 -6.39 -15.60
CA THR A 84 -1.70 -6.84 -17.00
C THR A 84 -1.10 -8.24 -17.08
N ALA A 85 -0.03 -8.51 -16.34
CA ALA A 85 0.62 -9.81 -16.31
C ALA A 85 -0.27 -10.87 -15.64
N LEU A 86 -0.96 -10.52 -14.57
CA LEU A 86 -1.91 -11.42 -13.90
C LEU A 86 -3.10 -11.77 -14.79
N LYS A 87 -3.63 -10.81 -15.56
CA LYS A 87 -4.65 -11.08 -16.57
C LYS A 87 -4.17 -12.08 -17.61
N ALA A 88 -2.93 -11.93 -18.10
CA ALA A 88 -2.33 -12.89 -19.02
C ALA A 88 -2.16 -14.27 -18.38
N ALA A 89 -1.69 -14.36 -17.14
CA ALA A 89 -1.55 -15.60 -16.39
C ALA A 89 -2.90 -16.33 -16.22
N CYS A 90 -3.94 -15.62 -15.80
CA CYS A 90 -5.29 -16.18 -15.68
C CYS A 90 -5.83 -16.67 -17.03
N PHE A 91 -5.62 -15.91 -18.11
CA PHE A 91 -6.04 -16.32 -19.46
C PHE A 91 -5.30 -17.60 -19.93
N ILE A 92 -3.99 -17.67 -19.70
CA ILE A 92 -3.17 -18.85 -20.01
C ILE A 92 -3.68 -20.08 -19.25
N GLY A 93 -3.96 -19.93 -17.95
CA GLY A 93 -4.47 -21.01 -17.13
C GLY A 93 -5.87 -21.48 -17.59
N TRP A 94 -6.77 -20.54 -17.84
CA TRP A 94 -8.12 -20.82 -18.32
C TRP A 94 -8.12 -21.52 -19.68
N ALA A 95 -7.45 -20.95 -20.66
CA ALA A 95 -7.41 -21.48 -22.04
C ALA A 95 -6.56 -22.76 -22.15
N GLY A 96 -5.57 -22.91 -21.29
CA GLY A 96 -4.63 -24.03 -21.29
C GLY A 96 -5.00 -25.17 -20.33
N ASN A 97 -6.17 -25.18 -19.67
CA ASN A 97 -6.51 -26.15 -18.64
C ASN A 97 -6.40 -27.61 -19.13
N LEU A 98 -6.90 -27.91 -20.33
CA LEU A 98 -6.80 -29.24 -20.92
C LEU A 98 -5.35 -29.65 -21.19
N MET A 99 -4.52 -28.73 -21.67
CA MET A 99 -3.11 -29.02 -21.89
C MET A 99 -2.38 -29.28 -20.56
N LEU A 100 -2.69 -28.48 -19.54
CA LEU A 100 -2.12 -28.68 -18.20
C LEU A 100 -2.49 -30.05 -17.64
N ARG A 101 -3.74 -30.48 -17.78
CA ARG A 101 -4.18 -31.84 -17.38
C ARG A 101 -3.44 -32.97 -18.12
N MET A 102 -3.07 -32.77 -19.38
CA MET A 102 -2.33 -33.78 -20.16
C MET A 102 -0.84 -33.84 -19.78
N VAL A 103 -0.24 -32.70 -19.43
CA VAL A 103 1.21 -32.61 -19.17
C VAL A 103 1.54 -32.90 -17.70
N LEU A 104 0.65 -32.50 -16.77
CA LEU A 104 0.89 -32.65 -15.33
C LEU A 104 0.61 -34.09 -14.88
N PRO A 105 1.48 -34.68 -14.03
CA PRO A 105 1.27 -36.02 -13.46
C PRO A 105 0.21 -36.05 -12.35
N MET A 106 -0.45 -34.92 -12.07
CA MET A 106 -1.44 -34.73 -11.01
C MET A 106 -2.49 -33.72 -11.43
N SER A 107 -3.61 -33.64 -10.67
CA SER A 107 -4.61 -32.59 -10.92
C SER A 107 -4.04 -31.19 -10.64
N THR A 108 -4.53 -30.20 -11.38
CA THR A 108 -4.12 -28.81 -11.24
C THR A 108 -4.29 -28.31 -9.80
N SER A 109 -5.40 -28.65 -9.15
CA SER A 109 -5.68 -28.27 -7.76
C SER A 109 -4.66 -28.79 -6.75
N GLN A 110 -4.02 -29.94 -6.98
CA GLN A 110 -2.98 -30.48 -6.07
C GLN A 110 -1.66 -29.72 -6.11
N LEU A 111 -1.44 -28.89 -7.13
CA LEU A 111 -0.27 -27.99 -7.21
C LEU A 111 -0.46 -26.70 -6.43
N LEU A 112 -1.69 -26.24 -6.23
CA LEU A 112 -1.97 -24.96 -5.56
C LEU A 112 -1.26 -24.80 -4.22
N PRO A 113 -1.40 -25.76 -3.26
CA PRO A 113 -0.73 -25.62 -1.97
C PRO A 113 0.80 -25.69 -2.09
N VAL A 114 1.32 -26.46 -3.04
CA VAL A 114 2.77 -26.58 -3.25
C VAL A 114 3.33 -25.24 -3.72
N ILE A 115 2.70 -24.61 -4.72
CA ILE A 115 3.13 -23.30 -5.22
C ILE A 115 2.96 -22.24 -4.13
N ALA A 116 1.79 -22.15 -3.51
CA ALA A 116 1.49 -21.12 -2.52
C ALA A 116 2.46 -21.13 -1.33
N LEU A 117 2.80 -22.31 -0.80
CA LEU A 117 3.73 -22.44 0.34
C LEU A 117 5.20 -22.18 -0.03
N ASN A 118 5.56 -22.18 -1.31
CA ASN A 118 6.90 -21.80 -1.76
C ASN A 118 7.05 -20.28 -2.00
N ILE A 119 5.96 -19.54 -2.16
CA ILE A 119 5.97 -18.10 -2.49
C ILE A 119 6.85 -17.29 -1.52
N PRO A 120 6.67 -17.33 -0.19
CA PRO A 120 7.44 -16.49 0.72
C PRO A 120 8.96 -16.70 0.62
N ALA A 121 9.39 -17.95 0.46
CA ALA A 121 10.81 -18.27 0.32
C ALA A 121 11.38 -17.79 -1.02
N ILE A 122 10.63 -17.94 -2.12
CA ILE A 122 11.07 -17.51 -3.46
C ILE A 122 11.13 -15.99 -3.52
N GLN A 123 10.13 -15.27 -2.99
CA GLN A 123 10.12 -13.81 -2.94
C GLN A 123 11.34 -13.29 -2.15
N PHE A 124 11.62 -13.87 -0.98
CA PHE A 124 12.79 -13.51 -0.19
C PHE A 124 14.10 -13.72 -0.96
N LEU A 125 14.29 -14.91 -1.53
CA LEU A 125 15.53 -15.24 -2.26
C LEU A 125 15.71 -14.36 -3.49
N LEU A 126 14.68 -14.13 -4.29
CA LEU A 126 14.76 -13.26 -5.46
C LEU A 126 14.88 -11.78 -5.06
N GLY A 127 14.33 -11.37 -3.92
CA GLY A 127 14.47 -10.05 -3.35
C GLY A 127 15.93 -9.65 -3.04
N THR A 128 16.83 -10.60 -2.86
CA THR A 128 18.27 -10.31 -2.68
C THR A 128 19.01 -9.93 -3.98
N PHE A 129 18.34 -10.02 -5.13
CA PHE A 129 18.91 -9.67 -6.45
C PHE A 129 18.38 -8.34 -7.02
N THR A 130 17.79 -7.51 -6.19
CA THR A 130 17.09 -6.29 -6.65
C THR A 130 18.01 -5.29 -7.35
N ASP A 131 19.28 -5.20 -6.98
CA ASP A 131 20.26 -4.35 -7.67
C ASP A 131 20.44 -4.70 -9.16
N ARG A 132 20.25 -6.00 -9.50
CA ARG A 132 20.34 -6.49 -10.89
C ARG A 132 18.99 -6.41 -11.60
N LEU A 133 17.90 -6.61 -10.88
CA LEU A 133 16.55 -6.65 -11.44
C LEU A 133 15.99 -5.25 -11.67
N GLY A 134 16.31 -4.29 -10.80
CA GLY A 134 15.77 -2.93 -10.82
C GLY A 134 14.29 -2.84 -10.50
N SER A 135 13.77 -1.62 -10.40
CA SER A 135 12.36 -1.38 -10.07
C SER A 135 11.38 -1.67 -11.22
N TRP A 136 11.84 -1.73 -12.48
CA TRP A 136 10.99 -2.05 -13.65
C TRP A 136 10.70 -3.54 -13.77
N TRP A 137 11.73 -4.36 -13.72
CA TRP A 137 11.63 -5.80 -14.01
C TRP A 137 11.53 -6.63 -12.74
N GLY A 138 12.04 -6.11 -11.61
CA GLY A 138 12.09 -6.85 -10.35
C GLY A 138 10.73 -7.41 -9.91
N PRO A 139 9.69 -6.57 -9.75
CA PRO A 139 8.37 -7.06 -9.39
C PRO A 139 7.82 -8.10 -10.36
N LEU A 140 7.91 -7.84 -11.67
CA LEU A 140 7.41 -8.73 -12.72
C LEU A 140 8.13 -10.09 -12.71
N ILE A 141 9.45 -10.10 -12.53
CA ILE A 141 10.24 -11.33 -12.49
C ILE A 141 9.90 -12.13 -11.23
N ILE A 142 9.81 -11.47 -10.06
CA ILE A 142 9.49 -12.17 -8.81
C ILE A 142 8.08 -12.76 -8.89
N GLU A 143 7.09 -12.02 -9.36
CA GLU A 143 5.73 -12.53 -9.57
C GLU A 143 5.68 -13.64 -10.63
N GLY A 144 6.54 -13.56 -11.64
CA GLY A 144 6.70 -14.61 -12.65
C GLY A 144 7.09 -15.97 -12.10
N PHE A 145 7.80 -16.00 -10.97
CA PHE A 145 8.17 -17.24 -10.26
C PHE A 145 7.28 -17.55 -9.06
N THR A 146 6.35 -16.68 -8.69
CA THR A 146 5.52 -16.82 -7.49
C THR A 146 4.03 -16.74 -7.80
N LEU A 147 3.47 -15.55 -7.90
CA LEU A 147 2.04 -15.34 -8.08
C LEU A 147 1.54 -15.85 -9.45
N PHE A 148 2.27 -15.63 -10.54
CA PHE A 148 1.75 -16.01 -11.87
C PHE A 148 1.60 -17.53 -12.05
N PRO A 149 2.53 -18.40 -11.63
CA PRO A 149 2.27 -19.84 -11.57
C PRO A 149 1.05 -20.20 -10.74
N LEU A 150 0.84 -19.55 -9.58
CA LEU A 150 -0.34 -19.75 -8.75
C LEU A 150 -1.62 -19.34 -9.50
N ALA A 151 -1.59 -18.20 -10.20
CA ALA A 151 -2.73 -17.70 -10.97
C ALA A 151 -3.08 -18.61 -12.16
N ILE A 152 -2.08 -19.08 -12.90
CA ILE A 152 -2.25 -20.04 -14.00
C ILE A 152 -2.95 -21.30 -13.50
N VAL A 153 -2.43 -21.89 -12.42
CA VAL A 153 -2.97 -23.14 -11.87
C VAL A 153 -4.33 -22.92 -11.21
N SER A 154 -4.55 -21.78 -10.54
CA SER A 154 -5.87 -21.43 -9.97
C SER A 154 -6.92 -21.27 -11.07
N ALA A 155 -6.61 -20.53 -12.14
CA ALA A 155 -7.54 -20.34 -13.25
C ALA A 155 -7.85 -21.65 -13.98
N ALA A 156 -6.86 -22.52 -14.17
CA ALA A 156 -7.08 -23.86 -14.71
C ALA A 156 -7.97 -24.72 -13.79
N SER A 157 -7.73 -24.66 -12.46
CA SER A 157 -8.55 -25.39 -11.49
C SER A 157 -9.99 -24.88 -11.45
N VAL A 158 -10.20 -23.57 -11.61
CA VAL A 158 -11.55 -23.00 -11.73
C VAL A 158 -12.24 -23.48 -13.01
N ALA A 159 -11.53 -23.51 -14.14
CA ALA A 159 -12.06 -24.05 -15.39
C ALA A 159 -12.44 -25.53 -15.25
N ASP A 160 -11.58 -26.33 -14.61
CA ASP A 160 -11.83 -27.76 -14.35
C ASP A 160 -13.08 -27.97 -13.47
N VAL A 161 -13.27 -27.18 -12.41
CA VAL A 161 -14.44 -27.25 -11.52
C VAL A 161 -15.72 -26.83 -12.24
N LEU A 162 -15.65 -25.80 -13.09
CA LEU A 162 -16.82 -25.31 -13.83
C LEU A 162 -17.26 -26.19 -15.01
N GLU A 163 -16.45 -27.18 -15.42
CA GLU A 163 -16.91 -28.23 -16.35
C GLU A 163 -18.07 -29.03 -15.78
N ASP A 164 -18.18 -29.19 -14.46
CA ASP A 164 -19.28 -29.87 -13.76
C ASP A 164 -20.48 -28.94 -13.50
N ALA A 165 -20.45 -27.68 -13.94
CA ALA A 165 -21.54 -26.74 -13.76
C ALA A 165 -22.68 -27.01 -14.75
N ASP A 166 -23.91 -27.10 -14.26
CA ASP A 166 -25.10 -27.27 -15.08
C ASP A 166 -25.57 -25.93 -15.67
N LEU A 167 -25.10 -25.65 -16.88
CA LEU A 167 -25.46 -24.46 -17.66
C LEU A 167 -26.47 -24.74 -18.76
N SER A 168 -27.13 -25.89 -18.73
CA SER A 168 -28.07 -26.37 -19.78
C SER A 168 -29.27 -25.43 -20.00
N ALA A 169 -29.61 -24.60 -19.02
CA ALA A 169 -30.68 -23.60 -19.14
C ALA A 169 -30.29 -22.35 -19.96
N LEU A 170 -29.01 -22.17 -20.27
CA LEU A 170 -28.50 -21.02 -21.00
C LEU A 170 -28.33 -21.30 -22.50
N PRO A 171 -28.47 -20.27 -23.37
CA PRO A 171 -28.09 -20.41 -24.78
C PRO A 171 -26.62 -20.83 -24.91
N LYS A 172 -26.27 -21.68 -25.87
CA LYS A 172 -24.95 -22.30 -26.00
C LYS A 172 -23.81 -21.26 -25.98
N PHE A 173 -23.93 -20.17 -26.73
CA PHE A 173 -22.88 -19.13 -26.77
C PHE A 173 -22.68 -18.45 -25.40
N VAL A 174 -23.73 -18.36 -24.58
CA VAL A 174 -23.63 -17.83 -23.21
C VAL A 174 -22.99 -18.86 -22.30
N ALA A 175 -23.42 -20.11 -22.37
CA ALA A 175 -22.87 -21.22 -21.58
C ALA A 175 -21.36 -21.38 -21.83
N ASP A 176 -20.91 -21.18 -23.08
CA ASP A 176 -19.49 -21.30 -23.44
C ASP A 176 -18.64 -20.09 -22.99
N ALA A 177 -19.18 -18.87 -23.01
CA ALA A 177 -18.43 -17.64 -22.73
C ALA A 177 -18.57 -17.12 -21.30
N ALA A 178 -19.76 -17.23 -20.69
CA ALA A 178 -20.05 -16.65 -19.39
C ALA A 178 -19.15 -17.16 -18.25
N PRO A 179 -18.80 -18.46 -18.14
CA PRO A 179 -17.97 -18.94 -17.05
C PRO A 179 -16.61 -18.20 -16.94
N GLY A 180 -15.93 -18.01 -18.06
CA GLY A 180 -14.65 -17.27 -18.09
C GLY A 180 -14.80 -15.79 -17.74
N ILE A 181 -15.78 -15.12 -18.35
CA ILE A 181 -16.03 -13.68 -18.14
C ILE A 181 -16.46 -13.42 -16.69
N VAL A 182 -17.40 -14.22 -16.18
CA VAL A 182 -17.92 -14.08 -14.81
C VAL A 182 -16.81 -14.39 -13.80
N SER A 183 -16.02 -15.45 -14.01
CA SER A 183 -14.89 -15.79 -13.15
C SER A 183 -13.85 -14.65 -13.09
N TRP A 184 -13.53 -14.04 -14.22
CA TRP A 184 -12.65 -12.88 -14.25
C TRP A 184 -13.26 -11.69 -13.48
N GLY A 185 -14.53 -11.39 -13.68
CA GLY A 185 -15.22 -10.31 -12.94
C GLY A 185 -15.24 -10.54 -11.43
N LEU A 186 -15.54 -11.77 -10.99
CA LEU A 186 -15.55 -12.15 -9.57
C LEU A 186 -14.13 -12.12 -8.96
N PHE A 187 -13.14 -12.58 -9.70
CA PHE A 187 -11.74 -12.47 -9.27
C PHE A 187 -11.34 -10.99 -9.06
N ARG A 188 -11.63 -10.11 -10.03
CA ARG A 188 -11.32 -8.68 -9.91
C ARG A 188 -12.04 -8.01 -8.76
N LEU A 189 -13.28 -8.39 -8.50
CA LEU A 189 -14.03 -7.91 -7.35
C LEU A 189 -13.37 -8.39 -6.04
N ALA A 190 -12.99 -9.67 -5.96
CA ALA A 190 -12.32 -10.23 -4.80
C ALA A 190 -10.95 -9.56 -4.55
N GLU A 191 -10.18 -9.31 -5.60
CA GLU A 191 -8.89 -8.62 -5.52
C GLU A 191 -9.03 -7.20 -4.99
N ASN A 192 -9.93 -6.39 -5.57
CA ASN A 192 -10.15 -5.01 -5.13
C ASN A 192 -10.62 -4.95 -3.67
N GLN A 193 -11.57 -5.80 -3.28
CA GLN A 193 -12.06 -5.89 -1.90
C GLN A 193 -10.97 -6.38 -0.93
N SER A 194 -10.10 -7.29 -1.39
CA SER A 194 -9.00 -7.80 -0.59
C SER A 194 -7.95 -6.72 -0.33
N MET A 195 -7.58 -5.94 -1.34
CA MET A 195 -6.59 -4.87 -1.20
C MET A 195 -7.06 -3.84 -0.16
N GLU A 196 -8.29 -3.35 -0.28
CA GLU A 196 -8.87 -2.38 0.64
C GLU A 196 -8.92 -2.91 2.09
N LYS A 197 -9.40 -4.15 2.27
CA LYS A 197 -9.54 -4.74 3.61
C LYS A 197 -8.21 -5.11 4.23
N LEU A 198 -7.26 -5.64 3.45
CA LEU A 198 -5.94 -6.03 3.95
C LEU A 198 -5.16 -4.82 4.44
N GLN A 199 -5.20 -3.69 3.72
CA GLN A 199 -4.57 -2.46 4.18
C GLN A 199 -5.08 -2.02 5.57
N GLY A 200 -6.37 -2.19 5.85
CA GLY A 200 -6.97 -1.84 7.14
C GLY A 200 -6.64 -2.77 8.30
N VAL A 201 -6.21 -4.01 8.05
CA VAL A 201 -5.94 -5.02 9.09
C VAL A 201 -4.48 -5.45 9.17
N ILE A 202 -3.65 -5.06 8.19
CA ILE A 202 -2.24 -5.44 8.13
C ILE A 202 -1.50 -4.93 9.37
N GLY A 203 -0.65 -5.79 9.94
CA GLY A 203 0.08 -5.48 11.18
C GLY A 203 -0.73 -5.65 12.47
N SER A 204 -2.06 -5.88 12.40
CA SER A 204 -2.90 -6.01 13.60
C SER A 204 -2.61 -7.27 14.42
N THR A 205 -2.19 -8.35 13.76
CA THR A 205 -1.79 -9.62 14.38
C THR A 205 -0.68 -10.28 13.58
N PHE A 206 -0.02 -11.28 14.15
CA PHE A 206 1.00 -12.07 13.45
C PHE A 206 0.49 -12.71 12.15
N VAL A 207 -0.78 -13.14 12.13
CA VAL A 207 -1.40 -13.74 10.93
C VAL A 207 -1.63 -12.70 9.83
N PHE A 208 -2.01 -11.48 10.22
CA PHE A 208 -2.24 -10.38 9.29
C PHE A 208 -0.96 -9.56 9.04
N THR A 209 0.17 -10.24 8.94
CA THR A 209 1.40 -9.67 8.37
C THR A 209 1.52 -10.08 6.91
N ARG A 210 2.31 -9.39 6.11
CA ARG A 210 2.52 -9.67 4.68
C ARG A 210 2.83 -11.13 4.44
N VAL A 211 3.90 -11.63 5.05
CA VAL A 211 4.31 -13.05 4.94
C VAL A 211 3.33 -13.98 5.65
N GLY A 212 2.73 -13.55 6.77
CA GLY A 212 1.73 -14.32 7.51
C GLY A 212 0.51 -14.66 6.65
N ILE A 213 0.00 -13.70 5.89
CA ILE A 213 -1.12 -13.88 4.96
C ILE A 213 -0.77 -14.93 3.88
N GLU A 214 0.42 -14.88 3.29
CA GLU A 214 0.85 -15.86 2.28
C GLU A 214 0.94 -17.28 2.85
N VAL A 215 1.48 -17.45 4.06
CA VAL A 215 1.55 -18.74 4.74
C VAL A 215 0.14 -19.30 5.04
N VAL A 216 -0.77 -18.43 5.50
CA VAL A 216 -2.17 -18.82 5.75
C VAL A 216 -2.89 -19.20 4.47
N LEU A 217 -2.69 -18.45 3.39
CA LEU A 217 -3.23 -18.83 2.06
C LEU A 217 -2.74 -20.21 1.62
N GLY A 218 -1.44 -20.47 1.76
CA GLY A 218 -0.85 -21.78 1.47
C GLY A 218 -1.47 -22.90 2.32
N ALA A 219 -1.72 -22.65 3.60
CA ALA A 219 -2.39 -23.60 4.50
C ALA A 219 -3.85 -23.86 4.09
N ILE A 220 -4.60 -22.81 3.69
CA ILE A 220 -5.98 -22.95 3.20
C ILE A 220 -6.01 -23.79 1.91
N TYR A 221 -5.11 -23.52 0.96
CA TYR A 221 -4.97 -24.34 -0.24
C TYR A 221 -4.64 -25.81 0.09
N ALA A 222 -3.79 -26.06 1.10
CA ALA A 222 -3.43 -27.41 1.53
C ALA A 222 -4.63 -28.18 2.14
N ILE A 223 -5.52 -27.49 2.84
CA ILE A 223 -6.77 -28.06 3.37
C ILE A 223 -7.78 -28.35 2.25
N MET A 224 -7.90 -27.44 1.29
CA MET A 224 -8.84 -27.59 0.16
C MET A 224 -8.43 -28.66 -0.83
N ALA A 225 -7.15 -28.76 -1.14
CA ALA A 225 -6.58 -29.67 -2.12
C ALA A 225 -5.41 -30.46 -1.54
N PRO A 226 -5.68 -31.44 -0.64
CA PRO A 226 -4.62 -32.25 -0.04
C PRO A 226 -3.75 -32.91 -1.11
N SER A 227 -2.42 -32.74 -1.00
CA SER A 227 -1.47 -33.22 -1.99
C SER A 227 -0.31 -33.95 -1.33
N LYS A 228 0.04 -35.14 -1.86
CA LYS A 228 1.27 -35.85 -1.46
C LYS A 228 2.55 -35.08 -1.81
N TYR A 229 2.45 -34.13 -2.73
CA TYR A 229 3.56 -33.27 -3.16
C TYR A 229 3.85 -32.12 -2.21
N LEU A 230 3.07 -31.94 -1.13
CA LEU A 230 3.37 -30.98 -0.06
C LEU A 230 4.77 -31.17 0.54
N VAL A 231 5.35 -32.37 0.43
CA VAL A 231 6.72 -32.61 0.81
C VAL A 231 7.72 -31.67 0.11
N LEU A 232 7.41 -31.22 -1.10
CA LEU A 232 8.24 -30.27 -1.86
C LEU A 232 8.20 -28.84 -1.29
N ALA A 233 7.21 -28.51 -0.48
CA ALA A 233 7.12 -27.23 0.20
C ALA A 233 7.85 -27.21 1.57
N ILE A 234 8.27 -28.36 2.11
CA ILE A 234 8.96 -28.43 3.41
C ILE A 234 10.21 -27.56 3.46
N PRO A 235 11.14 -27.59 2.47
CA PRO A 235 12.31 -26.73 2.50
C PRO A 235 11.97 -25.23 2.52
N ALA A 236 10.95 -24.80 1.76
CA ALA A 236 10.50 -23.43 1.72
C ALA A 236 9.85 -22.99 3.03
N LEU A 237 9.05 -23.85 3.66
CA LEU A 237 8.47 -23.60 4.98
C LEU A 237 9.55 -23.48 6.06
N LEU A 238 10.55 -24.38 6.06
CA LEU A 238 11.68 -24.30 7.00
C LEU A 238 12.49 -23.01 6.76
N HIS A 239 12.78 -22.68 5.51
CA HIS A 239 13.43 -21.42 5.16
C HIS A 239 12.63 -20.22 5.68
N THR A 240 11.32 -20.18 5.41
CA THR A 240 10.44 -19.08 5.85
C THR A 240 10.40 -18.97 7.38
N ALA A 241 10.36 -20.08 8.08
CA ALA A 241 10.30 -20.08 9.55
C ALA A 241 11.61 -19.66 10.24
N VAL A 242 12.77 -19.94 9.62
CA VAL A 242 14.08 -19.82 10.29
C VAL A 242 14.98 -18.75 9.69
N LEU A 243 14.95 -18.58 8.37
CA LEU A 243 15.90 -17.73 7.63
C LEU A 243 15.28 -16.49 7.00
N ASN A 244 13.96 -16.46 6.81
CA ASN A 244 13.30 -15.34 6.16
C ASN A 244 13.11 -14.19 7.17
N THR A 245 13.92 -13.14 7.03
CA THR A 245 13.86 -11.97 7.90
C THR A 245 12.61 -11.12 7.68
N HIS A 246 11.85 -11.31 6.58
CA HIS A 246 10.58 -10.64 6.33
C HIS A 246 9.46 -11.08 7.30
N VAL A 247 9.63 -12.21 7.98
CA VAL A 247 8.67 -12.68 8.99
C VAL A 247 8.75 -11.79 10.23
N MET A 248 7.61 -11.32 10.72
CA MET A 248 7.52 -10.39 11.87
C MET A 248 7.58 -11.16 13.21
N THR A 249 8.66 -11.94 13.43
CA THR A 249 8.94 -12.62 14.70
C THR A 249 10.14 -12.00 15.41
N PRO A 250 10.26 -12.14 16.75
CA PRO A 250 11.45 -11.70 17.47
C PRO A 250 12.74 -12.32 16.89
N MET A 251 12.73 -13.63 16.63
CA MET A 251 13.90 -14.35 16.08
C MET A 251 14.32 -13.77 14.70
N ALA A 252 13.39 -13.55 13.79
CA ALA A 252 13.67 -12.95 12.48
C ALA A 252 14.13 -11.49 12.61
N THR A 253 13.58 -10.75 13.58
CA THR A 253 14.00 -9.36 13.87
C THR A 253 15.42 -9.30 14.42
N ASP A 254 15.78 -10.23 15.32
CA ASP A 254 17.15 -10.34 15.85
C ASP A 254 18.14 -10.74 14.77
N ALA A 255 17.76 -11.66 13.87
CA ALA A 255 18.57 -12.07 12.71
C ALA A 255 18.80 -10.89 11.76
N LEU A 256 17.74 -10.13 11.43
CA LEU A 256 17.84 -8.89 10.64
C LEU A 256 18.77 -7.89 11.31
N ASN A 257 18.57 -7.62 12.61
CA ASN A 257 19.37 -6.65 13.33
C ASN A 257 20.86 -7.07 13.39
N SER A 258 21.14 -8.36 13.54
CA SER A 258 22.50 -8.90 13.48
C SER A 258 23.16 -8.64 12.13
N THR A 259 22.42 -8.85 11.04
CA THR A 259 22.89 -8.56 9.67
C THR A 259 23.16 -7.06 9.47
N LEU A 260 22.30 -6.20 9.97
CA LEU A 260 22.45 -4.74 9.88
C LEU A 260 23.61 -4.24 10.74
N THR A 261 23.77 -4.78 11.95
CA THR A 261 24.85 -4.41 12.87
C THR A 261 26.23 -4.70 12.25
N ALA A 262 26.37 -5.79 11.51
CA ALA A 262 27.60 -6.10 10.76
C ALA A 262 27.95 -5.03 9.69
N GLN A 263 26.99 -4.16 9.32
CA GLN A 263 27.15 -3.03 8.38
C GLN A 263 27.09 -1.67 9.09
N ASN A 264 27.30 -1.62 10.40
CA ASN A 264 27.21 -0.40 11.23
C ASN A 264 25.83 0.25 11.28
N TRP A 265 24.76 -0.56 11.16
CA TRP A 265 23.40 -0.12 11.34
C TRP A 265 22.72 -0.89 12.46
N THR A 266 21.74 -0.29 13.12
CA THR A 266 20.89 -0.99 14.09
C THR A 266 19.43 -0.74 13.78
N LEU A 267 18.62 -1.78 13.92
CA LEU A 267 17.16 -1.72 13.85
C LEU A 267 16.63 -1.45 15.26
N LEU A 268 15.96 -0.33 15.46
CA LEU A 268 15.37 0.01 16.75
C LEU A 268 13.99 -0.60 16.92
N GLU A 269 13.15 -0.49 15.90
CA GLU A 269 11.82 -1.12 15.84
C GLU A 269 11.35 -1.23 14.40
N ARG A 270 10.47 -2.21 14.15
CA ARG A 270 9.77 -2.37 12.87
C ARG A 270 8.35 -2.84 13.09
N ARG A 271 7.43 -2.38 12.24
CA ARG A 271 6.03 -2.80 12.20
C ARG A 271 5.48 -2.73 10.78
N GLU A 272 4.50 -3.56 10.52
CA GLU A 272 3.65 -3.39 9.36
C GLU A 272 2.46 -2.51 9.71
N SER A 273 2.08 -1.62 8.81
CA SER A 273 1.01 -0.65 9.04
C SER A 273 0.22 -0.36 7.76
N LEU A 274 -0.76 0.51 7.87
CA LEU A 274 -1.67 0.93 6.81
C LEU A 274 -0.94 1.45 5.56
N THR A 275 0.10 2.27 5.75
CA THR A 275 0.84 2.88 4.62
C THR A 275 2.00 2.04 4.13
N GLY A 276 2.42 1.03 4.88
CA GLY A 276 3.53 0.19 4.48
C GLY A 276 4.22 -0.54 5.64
N TYR A 277 5.39 -1.09 5.36
CA TYR A 277 6.33 -1.57 6.37
C TYR A 277 7.09 -0.37 6.92
N VAL A 278 6.86 -0.06 8.20
CA VAL A 278 7.50 1.07 8.89
C VAL A 278 8.62 0.55 9.79
N SER A 279 9.81 1.14 9.70
CA SER A 279 10.92 0.82 10.58
C SER A 279 11.76 2.05 10.95
N VAL A 280 12.37 1.98 12.13
CA VAL A 280 13.33 2.98 12.61
C VAL A 280 14.69 2.34 12.69
N ILE A 281 15.64 2.88 11.93
CA ILE A 281 17.03 2.41 11.86
C ILE A 281 17.99 3.54 12.19
N GLU A 282 19.13 3.19 12.76
CA GLU A 282 20.15 4.14 13.17
C GLU A 282 21.52 3.75 12.62
N SER A 283 22.22 4.71 12.03
CA SER A 283 23.62 4.55 11.61
C SER A 283 24.54 4.72 12.80
N LEU A 284 25.21 3.64 13.20
CA LEU A 284 26.15 3.63 14.32
C LEU A 284 27.43 4.41 14.00
N GLU A 285 27.84 4.43 12.73
CA GLU A 285 29.03 5.13 12.26
C GLU A 285 28.79 6.64 12.15
N ARG A 286 27.65 7.04 11.57
CA ARG A 286 27.37 8.45 11.26
C ARG A 286 26.58 9.17 12.34
N GLY A 287 25.93 8.42 13.25
CA GLY A 287 25.17 8.96 14.38
C GLY A 287 23.89 9.69 13.97
N TYR A 288 23.16 9.16 13.01
CA TYR A 288 21.84 9.62 12.65
C TYR A 288 20.83 8.48 12.60
N ARG A 289 19.56 8.83 12.77
CA ARG A 289 18.42 7.94 12.78
C ARG A 289 17.43 8.33 11.70
N VAL A 290 16.83 7.34 11.02
CA VAL A 290 15.81 7.56 9.99
C VAL A 290 14.59 6.70 10.23
N MET A 291 13.42 7.21 9.84
CA MET A 291 12.18 6.45 9.73
C MET A 291 11.95 6.09 8.27
N ARG A 292 11.80 4.80 8.02
CA ARG A 292 11.52 4.22 6.72
C ARG A 292 10.06 3.79 6.64
N CYS A 293 9.41 4.00 5.49
CA CYS A 293 8.14 3.39 5.13
C CYS A 293 8.27 2.76 3.74
N ASP A 294 8.08 1.44 3.64
CA ASP A 294 8.37 0.65 2.44
C ASP A 294 9.73 1.05 1.81
N HIS A 295 9.76 1.41 0.52
CA HIS A 295 11.00 1.84 -0.16
C HIS A 295 11.17 3.38 -0.15
N SER A 296 10.85 4.02 0.96
CA SER A 296 10.98 5.48 1.14
C SER A 296 11.43 5.85 2.53
N LEU A 297 11.91 7.07 2.71
CA LEU A 297 12.29 7.65 3.99
C LEU A 297 11.34 8.79 4.35
N LEU A 298 10.72 8.70 5.52
CA LEU A 298 9.80 9.70 6.05
C LEU A 298 10.51 10.83 6.81
N GLY A 299 11.82 10.77 6.91
CA GLY A 299 12.65 11.76 7.58
C GLY A 299 13.76 11.11 8.41
N GLY A 300 14.58 11.95 9.02
CA GLY A 300 15.64 11.50 9.90
C GLY A 300 16.28 12.65 10.67
N GLN A 301 17.01 12.32 11.73
CA GLN A 301 17.66 13.28 12.61
C GLN A 301 19.03 12.81 13.08
N TRP A 302 19.91 13.76 13.38
CA TRP A 302 21.19 13.52 14.05
C TRP A 302 20.97 13.22 15.53
N VAL A 303 21.51 12.10 16.02
CA VAL A 303 21.29 11.62 17.39
C VAL A 303 22.35 12.15 18.37
N GLN A 304 23.57 12.41 17.88
CA GLN A 304 24.72 12.77 18.72
C GLN A 304 24.71 14.22 19.26
N LEU A 305 23.72 15.01 18.90
CA LEU A 305 23.68 16.43 19.21
C LEU A 305 22.83 16.71 20.44
N ASN A 306 23.31 16.25 21.62
CA ASN A 306 22.66 16.43 22.92
C ASN A 306 22.54 17.90 23.35
N GLY A 307 21.44 18.25 24.02
CA GLY A 307 21.21 19.57 24.65
C GLY A 307 20.53 20.61 23.77
N ARG A 308 19.93 20.24 22.64
CA ARG A 308 19.19 21.15 21.75
C ARG A 308 17.69 21.19 22.07
N ARG A 309 17.04 22.31 21.79
CA ARG A 309 15.61 22.49 22.02
C ARG A 309 14.73 21.64 21.11
N VAL A 310 15.19 21.39 19.88
CA VAL A 310 14.51 20.61 18.84
C VAL A 310 15.54 19.74 18.14
N SER A 311 15.14 18.56 17.72
CA SER A 311 15.99 17.63 16.98
C SER A 311 16.61 18.28 15.72
N GLU A 312 17.80 17.83 15.36
CA GLU A 312 18.55 18.30 14.19
C GLU A 312 18.22 17.41 13.00
N PRO A 313 17.42 17.87 12.02
CA PRO A 313 17.01 17.05 10.88
C PRO A 313 18.18 16.82 9.91
N ILE A 314 18.15 15.69 9.21
CA ILE A 314 19.16 15.38 8.17
C ILE A 314 18.73 15.88 6.78
N TYR A 315 17.44 16.12 6.55
CA TYR A 315 16.91 16.58 5.27
C TYR A 315 16.55 18.07 5.31
N GLY A 316 17.03 18.80 4.33
CA GLY A 316 16.83 20.25 4.23
C GLY A 316 15.40 20.65 3.89
N VAL A 317 14.70 19.83 3.10
CA VAL A 317 13.32 20.12 2.66
C VAL A 317 12.37 20.32 3.84
N PHE A 318 12.44 19.48 4.87
CA PHE A 318 11.57 19.61 6.05
C PHE A 318 11.85 20.85 6.89
N VAL A 319 13.11 21.32 6.88
CA VAL A 319 13.47 22.61 7.48
C VAL A 319 12.97 23.77 6.62
N MET A 320 13.06 23.65 5.31
CA MET A 320 12.60 24.69 4.39
C MET A 320 11.10 24.93 4.51
N LEU A 321 10.29 23.89 4.78
CA LEU A 321 8.84 24.03 5.03
C LEU A 321 8.54 24.97 6.22
N GLU A 322 9.40 24.99 7.25
CA GLU A 322 9.26 25.88 8.41
C GLU A 322 9.32 27.38 8.02
N ALA A 323 9.89 27.69 6.84
CA ALA A 323 9.98 29.06 6.35
C ALA A 323 8.63 29.69 6.00
N VAL A 324 7.56 28.93 5.93
CA VAL A 324 6.20 29.49 5.72
C VAL A 324 5.86 30.58 6.74
N ARG A 325 6.35 30.46 8.00
CA ARG A 325 6.16 31.47 9.04
C ARG A 325 7.07 32.71 8.89
N LEU A 326 8.04 32.66 7.97
CA LEU A 326 8.88 33.80 7.64
C LEU A 326 8.29 34.67 6.51
N ILE A 327 7.23 34.21 5.86
CA ILE A 327 6.54 34.99 4.82
C ILE A 327 5.96 36.25 5.46
N GLU A 328 6.30 37.41 4.86
CA GLU A 328 5.81 38.70 5.32
C GLU A 328 4.31 38.80 5.08
N ARG A 329 3.58 39.19 6.12
CA ARG A 329 2.13 39.38 6.12
C ARG A 329 1.80 40.88 6.21
N GLU A 330 0.59 41.26 5.84
CA GLU A 330 0.14 42.66 5.92
C GLU A 330 0.25 43.20 7.37
N ALA A 331 -0.17 42.37 8.34
CA ALA A 331 0.01 42.67 9.75
C ALA A 331 0.97 41.63 10.38
N PRO A 332 2.01 42.08 11.09
CA PRO A 332 2.88 41.15 11.83
C PRO A 332 2.08 40.32 12.84
N LEU A 333 2.22 38.98 12.76
CA LEU A 333 1.59 38.05 13.68
C LEU A 333 2.66 37.44 14.58
N PRO A 334 2.54 37.59 15.94
CA PRO A 334 3.40 36.85 16.87
C PRO A 334 3.16 35.34 16.76
N ASP A 335 4.25 34.54 16.82
CA ASP A 335 4.16 33.06 16.75
C ASP A 335 3.19 32.49 17.82
N SER A 336 3.10 33.12 19.01
CA SER A 336 2.21 32.69 20.10
C SER A 336 0.71 32.94 19.86
N GLU A 337 0.37 33.74 18.86
CA GLU A 337 -1.00 34.06 18.48
C GLU A 337 -1.42 33.34 17.18
N ALA A 338 -0.45 32.69 16.53
CA ALA A 338 -0.64 31.97 15.28
C ALA A 338 -1.16 30.54 15.52
N ASN A 339 -1.94 30.06 14.55
CA ASN A 339 -2.32 28.65 14.47
C ASN A 339 -1.92 28.05 13.12
N ALA A 340 -1.60 26.77 13.15
CA ALA A 340 -1.13 26.04 11.97
C ALA A 340 -1.84 24.69 11.80
N LEU A 341 -2.01 24.27 10.55
CA LEU A 341 -2.39 22.92 10.15
C LEU A 341 -1.21 22.28 9.40
N VAL A 342 -0.78 21.13 9.86
CA VAL A 342 0.25 20.31 9.19
C VAL A 342 -0.40 19.02 8.70
N ILE A 343 -0.33 18.77 7.40
CA ILE A 343 -0.85 17.58 6.73
C ILE A 343 0.34 16.68 6.41
N GLY A 344 0.36 15.49 7.00
CA GLY A 344 1.52 14.62 7.05
C GLY A 344 2.43 14.95 8.22
N LEU A 345 2.92 13.90 8.88
CA LEU A 345 3.78 14.02 10.07
C LEU A 345 5.23 13.64 9.78
N GLY A 346 5.44 12.48 9.16
CA GLY A 346 6.76 11.88 9.06
C GLY A 346 7.41 11.70 10.44
N ILE A 347 8.62 12.21 10.63
CA ILE A 347 9.28 12.22 11.96
C ILE A 347 8.89 13.43 12.82
N GLY A 348 8.02 14.32 12.33
CA GLY A 348 7.54 15.48 13.09
C GLY A 348 8.48 16.69 13.09
N THR A 349 9.34 16.88 12.08
CA THR A 349 10.30 17.99 12.00
C THR A 349 9.60 19.35 12.04
N THR A 350 8.67 19.60 11.11
CA THR A 350 7.94 20.88 11.00
C THR A 350 7.02 21.14 12.18
N PRO A 351 6.14 20.21 12.59
CA PRO A 351 5.25 20.48 13.74
C PRO A 351 6.02 20.68 15.05
N SER A 352 7.11 19.94 15.30
CA SER A 352 7.96 20.16 16.49
C SER A 352 8.59 21.54 16.51
N ALA A 353 8.99 22.07 15.35
CA ALA A 353 9.51 23.43 15.26
C ALA A 353 8.41 24.47 15.55
N PHE A 354 7.22 24.32 14.96
CA PHE A 354 6.08 25.22 15.18
C PHE A 354 5.68 25.28 16.65
N VAL A 355 5.51 24.14 17.29
CA VAL A 355 5.23 24.07 18.75
C VAL A 355 6.34 24.72 19.56
N SER A 356 7.61 24.55 19.16
CA SER A 356 8.75 25.17 19.86
C SER A 356 8.81 26.68 19.70
N HIS A 357 8.19 27.24 18.67
CA HIS A 357 7.97 28.68 18.48
C HIS A 357 6.73 29.20 19.21
N GLY A 358 5.87 28.34 19.75
CA GLY A 358 4.66 28.69 20.45
C GLY A 358 3.41 28.71 19.57
N ILE A 359 3.49 28.24 18.33
CA ILE A 359 2.35 28.18 17.38
C ILE A 359 1.41 27.04 17.79
N ASP A 360 0.10 27.33 17.87
CA ASP A 360 -0.92 26.28 18.10
C ASP A 360 -1.04 25.41 16.83
N THR A 361 -0.51 24.19 16.91
CA THR A 361 -0.33 23.32 15.76
C THR A 361 -1.28 22.14 15.79
N THR A 362 -2.11 21.99 14.75
CA THR A 362 -2.92 20.81 14.47
C THR A 362 -2.17 19.95 13.45
N VAL A 363 -2.06 18.66 13.71
CA VAL A 363 -1.41 17.69 12.80
C VAL A 363 -2.43 16.64 12.40
N VAL A 364 -2.46 16.25 11.12
CA VAL A 364 -3.17 15.07 10.63
C VAL A 364 -2.18 14.10 10.00
N GLU A 365 -2.21 12.85 10.46
CA GLU A 365 -1.38 11.75 9.98
C GLU A 365 -2.28 10.53 9.77
N ILE A 366 -2.11 9.86 8.64
CA ILE A 366 -2.96 8.70 8.32
C ILE A 366 -2.50 7.43 9.04
N ASP A 367 -1.20 7.30 9.32
CA ASP A 367 -0.60 6.08 9.83
C ASP A 367 -0.34 6.15 11.35
N PRO A 368 -1.02 5.31 12.15
CA PRO A 368 -0.84 5.30 13.60
C PRO A 368 0.57 4.88 14.04
N VAL A 369 1.26 4.03 13.26
CA VAL A 369 2.62 3.58 13.57
C VAL A 369 3.64 4.68 13.30
N VAL A 370 3.46 5.46 12.24
CA VAL A 370 4.28 6.64 11.97
C VAL A 370 4.17 7.64 13.13
N TYR A 371 2.95 7.91 13.60
CA TYR A 371 2.73 8.79 14.74
C TYR A 371 3.39 8.25 16.03
N GLU A 372 3.19 6.98 16.35
CA GLU A 372 3.82 6.35 17.53
C GLU A 372 5.35 6.40 17.46
N PHE A 373 5.94 6.11 16.28
CA PHE A 373 7.40 6.13 16.11
C PHE A 373 7.98 7.53 16.14
N ALA A 374 7.24 8.53 15.64
CA ALA A 374 7.64 9.93 15.78
C ALA A 374 7.74 10.35 17.25
N GLN A 375 6.76 9.97 18.08
CA GLN A 375 6.78 10.23 19.52
C GLN A 375 7.92 9.47 20.22
N LYS A 376 8.09 8.18 19.91
CA LYS A 376 9.01 7.31 20.64
C LYS A 376 10.48 7.53 20.29
N TYR A 377 10.77 7.86 19.03
CA TYR A 377 12.14 7.86 18.53
C TYR A 377 12.65 9.21 18.03
N PHE A 378 11.77 10.20 17.80
CA PHE A 378 12.15 11.46 17.15
C PHE A 378 11.80 12.71 17.95
N ASP A 379 11.58 12.56 19.27
CA ASP A 379 11.33 13.66 20.19
C ASP A 379 10.20 14.60 19.72
N LEU A 380 9.14 14.03 19.13
CA LEU A 380 8.00 14.79 18.64
C LEU A 380 7.45 15.74 19.70
N ARG A 381 7.35 17.02 19.35
CA ARG A 381 6.71 18.05 20.18
C ARG A 381 5.34 18.37 19.61
N GLU A 382 4.34 18.33 20.46
CA GLU A 382 2.95 18.59 20.10
C GLU A 382 2.23 19.43 21.17
N ASN A 383 1.32 20.30 20.76
CA ASN A 383 0.41 21.01 21.67
C ASN A 383 -0.79 20.14 22.04
N LYS A 384 -1.19 19.29 21.10
CA LYS A 384 -2.31 18.36 21.17
C LYS A 384 -1.97 17.12 20.33
N PRO A 385 -2.55 15.94 20.66
CA PRO A 385 -2.32 14.73 19.89
C PRO A 385 -2.63 14.93 18.41
N ALA A 386 -1.83 14.32 17.53
CA ALA A 386 -2.11 14.30 16.10
C ALA A 386 -3.44 13.58 15.83
N ALA A 387 -4.21 14.09 14.86
CA ALA A 387 -5.39 13.39 14.37
C ALA A 387 -4.95 12.23 13.47
N VAL A 388 -5.15 10.99 13.92
CA VAL A 388 -4.89 9.81 13.10
C VAL A 388 -6.08 9.60 12.17
N ALA A 389 -6.01 10.16 10.96
CA ALA A 389 -7.13 10.19 10.01
C ALA A 389 -6.63 10.42 8.58
N ASP A 390 -7.47 10.06 7.61
CA ASP A 390 -7.28 10.48 6.23
C ASP A 390 -7.43 12.00 6.07
N ALA A 391 -6.45 12.64 5.45
CA ALA A 391 -6.40 14.09 5.33
C ALA A 391 -7.53 14.67 4.46
N VAL A 392 -8.02 13.93 3.45
CA VAL A 392 -9.11 14.40 2.58
C VAL A 392 -10.40 14.55 3.38
N SER A 393 -10.77 13.53 4.13
CA SER A 393 -11.96 13.55 4.98
C SER A 393 -11.82 14.52 6.15
N TYR A 394 -10.66 14.52 6.81
CA TYR A 394 -10.39 15.38 7.97
C TYR A 394 -10.46 16.87 7.62
N THR A 395 -9.81 17.29 6.51
CA THR A 395 -9.85 18.69 6.07
C THR A 395 -11.25 19.12 5.65
N ALA A 396 -12.02 18.24 4.97
CA ALA A 396 -13.41 18.50 4.64
C ALA A 396 -14.28 18.75 5.89
N ASP A 397 -14.02 18.02 6.98
CA ASP A 397 -14.73 18.22 8.24
C ASP A 397 -14.30 19.52 8.95
N LEU A 398 -13.03 19.92 8.86
CA LEU A 398 -12.55 21.21 9.36
C LEU A 398 -13.22 22.38 8.60
N VAL A 399 -13.38 22.28 7.28
CA VAL A 399 -14.11 23.27 6.47
C VAL A 399 -15.56 23.40 6.92
N LYS A 400 -16.27 22.29 7.13
CA LYS A 400 -17.65 22.30 7.67
C LYS A 400 -17.74 22.96 9.05
N GLN A 401 -16.69 22.85 9.85
CA GLN A 401 -16.60 23.48 11.17
C GLN A 401 -16.15 24.95 11.11
N SER A 402 -15.94 25.50 9.91
CA SER A 402 -15.45 26.87 9.69
C SER A 402 -14.13 27.15 10.45
N LYS A 403 -13.26 26.15 10.56
CA LYS A 403 -11.91 26.34 11.10
C LYS A 403 -11.05 27.10 10.12
N THR A 404 -10.15 27.95 10.65
CA THR A 404 -9.19 28.69 9.82
C THR A 404 -7.81 28.71 10.47
N TYR A 405 -6.78 28.78 9.62
CA TYR A 405 -5.38 28.72 10.01
C TYR A 405 -4.57 29.88 9.41
N ASP A 406 -3.58 30.32 10.15
CA ASP A 406 -2.60 31.30 9.67
C ASP A 406 -1.57 30.64 8.73
N TYR A 407 -1.19 29.43 9.07
CA TYR A 407 -0.22 28.62 8.32
C TYR A 407 -0.79 27.25 8.00
N ILE A 408 -0.60 26.81 6.74
CA ILE A 408 -0.80 25.42 6.37
C ILE A 408 0.52 24.88 5.84
N VAL A 409 0.88 23.68 6.26
CA VAL A 409 1.99 22.90 5.66
C VAL A 409 1.41 21.62 5.11
N HIS A 410 1.56 21.43 3.82
CA HIS A 410 1.17 20.24 3.09
C HIS A 410 2.43 19.44 2.79
N ASP A 411 2.70 18.42 3.60
CA ASP A 411 3.92 17.62 3.56
C ASP A 411 3.59 16.12 3.44
N VAL A 412 3.18 15.72 2.24
CA VAL A 412 2.73 14.35 1.95
C VAL A 412 3.48 13.78 0.76
N PHE A 413 3.91 12.53 0.90
CA PHE A 413 4.61 11.80 -0.13
C PHE A 413 4.43 10.29 0.03
N THR A 414 4.25 9.56 -1.06
CA THR A 414 4.07 8.10 -1.04
C THR A 414 5.05 7.40 -1.99
N GLY A 415 6.24 7.03 -1.49
CA GLY A 415 7.08 6.03 -2.14
C GLY A 415 7.46 6.27 -3.61
N GLY A 416 7.66 7.52 -4.03
CA GLY A 416 8.16 7.84 -5.37
C GLY A 416 7.19 8.58 -6.29
N ALA A 417 5.97 8.88 -5.80
CA ALA A 417 5.03 9.74 -6.49
C ALA A 417 4.15 10.50 -5.49
N GLU A 418 3.46 11.51 -6.00
CA GLU A 418 2.47 12.24 -5.23
C GLU A 418 1.24 11.38 -4.90
N PRO A 419 0.68 11.50 -3.67
CA PRO A 419 -0.66 10.99 -3.36
C PRO A 419 -1.69 11.86 -4.08
N VAL A 420 -2.18 11.39 -5.22
CA VAL A 420 -2.92 12.19 -6.22
C VAL A 420 -4.10 12.93 -5.63
N ASP A 421 -4.88 12.29 -4.75
CA ASP A 421 -6.07 12.89 -4.13
C ASP A 421 -5.75 14.14 -3.31
N LEU A 422 -4.53 14.26 -2.78
CA LEU A 422 -4.06 15.40 -1.99
C LEU A 422 -3.47 16.54 -2.86
N PHE A 423 -3.46 16.39 -4.19
CA PHE A 423 -3.03 17.42 -5.15
C PHE A 423 -4.14 17.81 -6.13
N THR A 424 -5.36 17.28 -5.94
CA THR A 424 -6.52 17.66 -6.78
C THR A 424 -6.99 19.08 -6.50
N LEU A 425 -7.62 19.68 -7.51
CA LEU A 425 -8.19 21.03 -7.40
C LEU A 425 -9.16 21.14 -6.22
N GLU A 426 -10.01 20.14 -6.03
CA GLU A 426 -11.02 20.10 -4.98
C GLU A 426 -10.38 20.06 -3.58
N PHE A 427 -9.32 19.27 -3.41
CA PHE A 427 -8.60 19.23 -2.13
C PHE A 427 -7.88 20.55 -1.85
N LEU A 428 -7.17 21.10 -2.83
CA LEU A 428 -6.46 22.38 -2.70
C LEU A 428 -7.43 23.55 -2.44
N GLN A 429 -8.62 23.54 -3.04
CA GLN A 429 -9.67 24.51 -2.72
C GLN A 429 -10.09 24.43 -1.25
N GLY A 430 -10.28 23.21 -0.73
CA GLY A 430 -10.54 23.00 0.70
C GLY A 430 -9.42 23.57 1.59
N LEU A 431 -8.15 23.43 1.19
CA LEU A 431 -7.03 24.07 1.92
C LEU A 431 -7.10 25.60 1.84
N GLY A 432 -7.49 26.15 0.68
CA GLY A 432 -7.73 27.59 0.52
C GLY A 432 -8.84 28.11 1.43
N ASP A 433 -9.92 27.34 1.62
CA ASP A 433 -11.02 27.69 2.54
C ASP A 433 -10.56 27.64 4.00
N LEU A 434 -9.64 26.76 4.35
CA LEU A 434 -9.05 26.66 5.69
C LEU A 434 -8.01 27.74 6.00
N LEU A 435 -7.50 28.49 5.02
CA LEU A 435 -6.61 29.61 5.25
C LEU A 435 -7.39 30.86 5.63
N LYS A 436 -6.89 31.64 6.60
CA LYS A 436 -7.31 33.02 6.83
C LYS A 436 -7.00 33.88 5.60
N ASP A 437 -7.59 35.07 5.48
CA ASP A 437 -7.43 35.88 4.27
C ASP A 437 -5.98 36.28 3.97
N ASP A 438 -5.17 36.56 4.99
CA ASP A 438 -3.73 36.80 4.87
C ASP A 438 -2.88 35.55 5.16
N GLY A 439 -3.52 34.38 5.21
CA GLY A 439 -2.88 33.10 5.47
C GLY A 439 -1.96 32.65 4.34
N VAL A 440 -0.98 31.83 4.71
CA VAL A 440 0.05 31.32 3.79
C VAL A 440 0.21 29.81 3.91
N ILE A 441 0.56 29.18 2.80
CA ILE A 441 0.75 27.74 2.70
C ILE A 441 2.13 27.40 2.14
N ALA A 442 2.76 26.34 2.70
CA ALA A 442 3.91 25.67 2.11
C ALA A 442 3.49 24.28 1.67
N ILE A 443 3.79 23.92 0.43
CA ILE A 443 3.48 22.62 -0.16
C ILE A 443 4.78 21.95 -0.54
N ASN A 444 5.07 20.80 0.07
CA ASN A 444 6.15 19.92 -0.38
C ASN A 444 5.67 19.12 -1.60
N TYR A 445 6.47 19.11 -2.64
CA TYR A 445 6.26 18.26 -3.79
C TYR A 445 7.57 17.55 -4.14
N ALA A 446 7.54 16.24 -4.22
CA ALA A 446 8.67 15.44 -4.67
C ALA A 446 8.30 14.73 -5.97
N GLY A 447 9.11 14.89 -7.00
CA GLY A 447 8.83 14.29 -8.31
C GLY A 447 9.98 14.48 -9.29
N ASP A 448 9.83 13.88 -10.46
CA ASP A 448 10.79 14.00 -11.55
C ASP A 448 10.43 15.21 -12.43
N PHE A 449 11.29 16.21 -12.44
CA PHE A 449 11.12 17.44 -13.22
C PHE A 449 11.28 17.24 -14.74
N GLY A 450 11.75 16.08 -15.18
CA GLY A 450 11.74 15.67 -16.59
C GLY A 450 10.35 15.24 -17.08
N LEU A 451 9.37 15.04 -16.18
CA LEU A 451 8.03 14.58 -16.50
C LEU A 451 7.01 15.74 -16.53
N PRO A 452 5.85 15.57 -17.21
CA PRO A 452 4.79 16.59 -17.24
C PRO A 452 4.05 16.79 -15.92
N THR A 453 4.19 15.87 -14.96
CA THR A 453 3.44 15.87 -13.70
C THR A 453 3.69 17.12 -12.84
N PRO A 454 4.93 17.59 -12.61
CA PRO A 454 5.18 18.79 -11.81
C PRO A 454 4.48 20.04 -12.37
N GLN A 455 4.42 20.18 -13.70
CA GLN A 455 3.73 21.30 -14.35
C GLN A 455 2.22 21.24 -14.12
N LEU A 456 1.61 20.05 -14.25
CA LEU A 456 0.17 19.87 -14.01
C LEU A 456 -0.18 20.15 -12.53
N VAL A 457 0.60 19.63 -11.60
CA VAL A 457 0.42 19.86 -10.16
C VAL A 457 0.58 21.35 -9.84
N TYR A 458 1.61 21.99 -10.37
CA TYR A 458 1.83 23.41 -10.12
C TYR A 458 0.69 24.28 -10.68
N ARG A 459 0.21 24.02 -11.91
CA ARG A 459 -0.95 24.71 -12.48
C ARG A 459 -2.21 24.57 -11.60
N THR A 460 -2.40 23.38 -11.03
CA THR A 460 -3.52 23.12 -10.11
C THR A 460 -3.40 23.94 -8.83
N ILE A 461 -2.20 24.01 -8.24
CA ILE A 461 -1.91 24.86 -7.07
C ILE A 461 -2.16 26.34 -7.40
N LYS A 462 -1.63 26.79 -8.54
CA LYS A 462 -1.76 28.19 -9.01
C LYS A 462 -3.20 28.61 -9.27
N LYS A 463 -4.06 27.67 -9.64
CA LYS A 463 -5.49 27.91 -9.85
C LYS A 463 -6.22 28.32 -8.56
N VAL A 464 -5.72 27.83 -7.42
CA VAL A 464 -6.29 28.12 -6.08
C VAL A 464 -5.55 29.28 -5.41
N PHE A 465 -4.22 29.28 -5.50
CA PHE A 465 -3.35 30.26 -4.84
C PHE A 465 -2.72 31.19 -5.88
N PRO A 466 -3.15 32.45 -5.96
CA PRO A 466 -2.76 33.35 -7.04
C PRO A 466 -1.28 33.76 -7.01
N SER A 467 -0.64 33.71 -5.85
CA SER A 467 0.75 34.17 -5.67
C SER A 467 1.59 33.09 -5.02
N CYS A 468 2.53 32.56 -5.77
CA CYS A 468 3.43 31.49 -5.31
C CYS A 468 4.89 31.77 -5.68
N ARG A 469 5.83 31.20 -4.89
CA ARG A 469 7.26 31.06 -5.23
C ARG A 469 7.69 29.63 -5.00
N ILE A 470 8.58 29.15 -5.83
CA ILE A 470 8.98 27.72 -5.90
C ILE A 470 10.46 27.61 -5.65
N PHE A 471 10.86 26.68 -4.77
CA PHE A 471 12.26 26.47 -4.44
C PHE A 471 12.60 24.98 -4.45
N ARG A 472 13.73 24.64 -5.08
CA ARG A 472 14.34 23.30 -4.95
C ARG A 472 15.08 23.19 -3.62
N GLU A 473 15.20 21.96 -3.13
CA GLU A 473 16.03 21.67 -1.96
C GLU A 473 17.53 21.90 -2.24
N SER A 474 17.98 21.53 -3.45
CA SER A 474 19.36 21.66 -3.92
C SER A 474 19.42 22.20 -5.35
N PRO A 475 20.55 22.73 -5.79
CA PRO A 475 20.72 23.10 -7.20
C PRO A 475 20.59 21.87 -8.08
N ARG A 476 20.18 22.09 -9.34
CA ARG A 476 20.11 21.01 -10.32
C ARG A 476 21.54 20.47 -10.56
N ASP A 477 21.66 19.16 -10.49
CA ASP A 477 22.91 18.44 -10.74
C ASP A 477 22.83 17.74 -12.10
N GLU A 478 23.38 18.38 -13.13
CA GLU A 478 23.34 17.88 -14.51
C GLU A 478 24.03 16.50 -14.66
N ALA A 479 25.11 16.26 -13.90
CA ALA A 479 25.82 14.98 -13.93
C ALA A 479 24.97 13.85 -13.36
N ASN A 480 24.21 14.11 -12.31
CA ASN A 480 23.26 13.14 -11.75
C ASN A 480 22.06 12.93 -12.68
N VAL A 481 21.54 13.99 -13.29
CA VAL A 481 20.46 13.88 -14.28
C VAL A 481 20.88 13.02 -15.47
N GLU A 482 22.07 13.25 -16.01
CA GLU A 482 22.64 12.44 -17.10
C GLU A 482 22.84 10.97 -16.68
N LYS A 483 23.40 10.75 -15.49
CA LYS A 483 23.67 9.41 -14.96
C LYS A 483 22.41 8.58 -14.72
N TRP A 484 21.37 9.20 -14.17
CA TRP A 484 20.15 8.50 -13.72
C TRP A 484 19.00 8.56 -14.72
N GLY A 485 19.07 9.49 -15.70
CA GLY A 485 17.99 9.75 -16.67
C GLY A 485 16.73 10.34 -16.02
N SER A 486 16.87 11.02 -14.86
CA SER A 486 15.77 11.53 -14.05
C SER A 486 16.24 12.74 -13.25
N ASP A 487 15.45 13.81 -13.21
CA ASP A 487 15.63 14.97 -12.33
C ASP A 487 14.68 14.89 -11.13
N PHE A 488 14.70 13.74 -10.42
CA PHE A 488 13.88 13.57 -9.24
C PHE A 488 14.43 14.39 -8.07
N THR A 489 13.57 15.27 -7.51
CA THR A 489 13.96 16.13 -6.38
C THR A 489 12.73 16.60 -5.59
N ASN A 490 12.99 17.14 -4.39
CA ASN A 490 11.99 17.88 -3.63
C ASN A 490 11.96 19.35 -4.07
N MET A 491 10.76 19.91 -4.10
CA MET A 491 10.56 21.36 -4.15
C MET A 491 9.53 21.78 -3.10
N VAL A 492 9.68 22.99 -2.59
CA VAL A 492 8.67 23.62 -1.74
C VAL A 492 8.06 24.81 -2.47
N ILE A 493 6.75 24.80 -2.52
CA ILE A 493 5.94 25.86 -3.13
C ILE A 493 5.31 26.67 -2.00
N PHE A 494 5.68 27.93 -1.89
CA PHE A 494 5.14 28.86 -0.91
C PHE A 494 4.10 29.74 -1.57
N CYS A 495 2.86 29.75 -1.06
CA CYS A 495 1.79 30.52 -1.65
C CYS A 495 1.04 31.36 -0.62
N ARG A 496 0.41 32.43 -1.10
CA ARG A 496 -0.56 33.25 -0.37
C ARG A 496 -1.97 32.93 -0.85
N LYS A 497 -2.95 33.05 0.05
CA LYS A 497 -4.38 32.94 -0.29
C LYS A 497 -4.84 34.09 -1.19
N THR A 498 -4.36 35.28 -0.93
CA THR A 498 -4.70 36.51 -1.66
C THR A 498 -3.57 36.95 -2.59
N PRO A 499 -3.86 37.70 -3.67
CA PRO A 499 -2.83 38.28 -4.52
C PRO A 499 -1.84 39.15 -3.72
N GLY A 500 -0.56 39.05 -4.01
CA GLY A 500 0.51 39.82 -3.37
C GLY A 500 1.85 39.13 -3.53
N GLU A 501 2.93 39.85 -3.28
CA GLU A 501 4.27 39.28 -3.37
C GLU A 501 4.54 38.32 -2.21
N VAL A 502 5.15 37.18 -2.49
CA VAL A 502 5.65 36.25 -1.46
C VAL A 502 7.07 36.65 -1.11
N THR A 503 7.22 37.40 -0.04
CA THR A 503 8.52 37.84 0.49
C THR A 503 8.82 37.18 1.81
N PHE A 504 10.11 36.91 2.09
CA PHE A 504 10.54 36.33 3.36
C PHE A 504 11.29 37.38 4.17
N ARG A 505 10.87 37.57 5.42
CA ARG A 505 11.69 38.33 6.36
C ARG A 505 13.00 37.62 6.67
N ASN A 506 14.04 38.36 6.98
CA ASN A 506 15.29 37.78 7.42
C ASN A 506 15.12 36.99 8.72
N PRO A 507 15.64 35.74 8.80
CA PRO A 507 15.59 34.94 10.01
C PRO A 507 16.38 35.59 11.15
N LYS A 508 15.86 35.52 12.37
CA LYS A 508 16.53 35.95 13.61
C LYS A 508 17.09 34.72 14.33
N GLN A 509 17.97 34.90 15.29
CA GLN A 509 18.57 33.78 16.05
C GLN A 509 17.55 32.86 16.71
N LYS A 510 16.40 33.40 17.14
CA LYS A 510 15.32 32.58 17.71
C LYS A 510 14.69 31.65 16.68
N ASP A 511 14.71 32.02 15.39
CA ASP A 511 14.09 31.24 14.31
C ASP A 511 14.83 29.93 14.05
N PHE A 512 16.09 29.86 14.39
CA PHE A 512 16.92 28.67 14.18
C PHE A 512 16.78 27.62 15.30
N LEU A 513 16.10 27.89 16.41
CA LEU A 513 15.94 26.96 17.54
C LEU A 513 17.25 26.32 18.01
N ARG A 514 18.38 27.03 17.88
CA ARG A 514 19.75 26.57 18.12
C ARG A 514 20.20 25.42 17.21
N SER A 515 19.53 25.18 16.08
CA SER A 515 19.87 24.18 15.07
C SER A 515 20.84 24.76 14.03
N GLN A 516 21.91 24.03 13.72
CA GLN A 516 22.83 24.41 12.65
C GLN A 516 22.24 24.17 11.28
N VAL A 517 21.47 23.09 11.12
CA VAL A 517 20.78 22.78 9.87
C VAL A 517 19.74 23.85 9.56
N ARG A 518 18.96 24.30 10.56
CA ARG A 518 18.03 25.43 10.37
C ARG A 518 18.75 26.73 10.03
N GLN A 519 19.90 26.99 10.65
CA GLN A 519 20.70 28.17 10.31
C GLN A 519 21.18 28.16 8.85
N ALA A 520 21.47 26.99 8.30
CA ALA A 520 21.96 26.82 6.93
C ALA A 520 20.83 26.78 5.89
N LEU A 521 19.68 26.15 6.20
CA LEU A 521 18.68 25.71 5.22
C LEU A 521 17.26 26.27 5.43
N LEU A 522 16.98 27.00 6.53
CA LEU A 522 15.65 27.52 6.81
C LEU A 522 15.16 28.48 5.71
N LEU A 523 16.03 29.39 5.25
CA LEU A 523 15.66 30.31 4.19
C LEU A 523 15.88 29.66 2.82
N PRO A 524 14.83 29.53 1.99
CA PRO A 524 14.94 28.94 0.65
C PRO A 524 15.93 29.70 -0.24
N LYS A 525 16.76 28.97 -1.02
CA LYS A 525 17.84 29.59 -1.82
C LYS A 525 17.71 29.34 -3.32
N TYR A 526 17.25 28.18 -3.73
CA TYR A 526 17.29 27.74 -5.12
C TYR A 526 15.92 27.92 -5.77
N GLU A 527 15.59 29.16 -6.12
CA GLU A 527 14.30 29.51 -6.71
C GLU A 527 14.20 29.03 -8.15
N ILE A 528 13.03 28.45 -8.49
CA ILE A 528 12.65 28.11 -9.85
C ILE A 528 11.66 29.16 -10.34
N LYS A 529 11.90 29.69 -11.52
CA LYS A 529 10.98 30.65 -12.14
C LYS A 529 9.66 29.96 -12.48
N GLU A 530 8.56 30.58 -12.16
CA GLU A 530 7.20 30.09 -12.38
C GLU A 530 6.96 29.70 -13.84
N GLN A 531 7.56 30.43 -14.79
CA GLN A 531 7.42 30.19 -16.24
C GLN A 531 7.87 28.78 -16.68
N VAL A 532 8.73 28.10 -15.91
CA VAL A 532 9.13 26.71 -16.20
C VAL A 532 7.95 25.74 -16.11
N PHE A 533 6.91 26.10 -15.33
CA PHE A 533 5.73 25.26 -15.10
C PHE A 533 4.49 25.73 -15.85
N LEU A 534 4.50 26.96 -16.38
CA LEU A 534 3.38 27.59 -17.07
C LEU A 534 3.75 27.74 -18.55
N GLU A 535 3.30 26.81 -19.38
CA GLU A 535 3.30 26.97 -20.85
C GLU A 535 2.09 27.80 -21.25
N ASP A 536 2.27 28.74 -22.17
CA ASP A 536 1.34 29.84 -22.47
C ASP A 536 -0.08 29.45 -22.93
N GLU A 537 -0.32 28.18 -23.28
CA GLU A 537 -1.64 27.73 -23.78
C GLU A 537 -2.26 26.58 -22.97
N VAL A 538 -1.57 26.03 -21.96
CA VAL A 538 -2.05 24.87 -21.22
C VAL A 538 -2.72 25.31 -19.92
N THR A 539 -4.04 25.27 -19.90
CA THR A 539 -4.86 25.60 -18.70
C THR A 539 -5.32 24.37 -17.92
N ASP A 540 -4.82 23.20 -18.28
CA ASP A 540 -5.23 21.93 -17.69
C ASP A 540 -4.86 21.85 -16.20
N VAL A 541 -5.79 21.34 -15.37
CA VAL A 541 -5.63 21.15 -13.93
C VAL A 541 -5.98 19.73 -13.53
N LEU A 542 -5.48 19.29 -12.39
CA LEU A 542 -5.74 17.96 -11.85
C LEU A 542 -7.05 18.00 -11.06
N SER A 543 -8.09 17.35 -11.57
CA SER A 543 -9.36 17.15 -10.86
C SER A 543 -9.48 15.73 -10.32
N LYS A 544 -10.33 15.53 -9.33
CA LYS A 544 -10.58 14.22 -8.70
C LYS A 544 -11.01 13.13 -9.70
N ASN A 545 -11.67 13.50 -10.78
CA ASN A 545 -12.17 12.55 -11.79
C ASN A 545 -11.15 12.27 -12.91
N GLU A 546 -9.99 12.93 -12.91
CA GLU A 546 -9.00 12.86 -14.01
C GLU A 546 -7.60 12.47 -13.54
N THR A 547 -7.53 11.68 -12.47
CA THR A 547 -6.27 11.25 -11.83
C THR A 547 -5.32 10.50 -12.78
N SER A 548 -5.86 9.89 -13.85
CA SER A 548 -5.06 9.22 -14.90
C SER A 548 -4.09 10.15 -15.63
N LYS A 549 -4.30 11.47 -15.60
CA LYS A 549 -3.37 12.46 -16.16
C LYS A 549 -2.00 12.42 -15.49
N VAL A 550 -1.96 12.03 -14.22
CA VAL A 550 -0.76 11.93 -13.38
C VAL A 550 -0.30 10.49 -13.24
N THR A 551 -1.22 9.58 -12.88
CA THR A 551 -0.88 8.19 -12.55
C THR A 551 -0.17 7.44 -13.68
N LYS A 552 -0.36 7.82 -14.93
CA LYS A 552 0.38 7.25 -16.06
C LYS A 552 1.90 7.50 -16.02
N TRP A 553 2.36 8.51 -15.28
CA TRP A 553 3.78 8.85 -15.11
C TRP A 553 4.37 8.37 -13.80
N HIS A 554 3.54 7.82 -12.89
CA HIS A 554 3.96 7.39 -11.57
C HIS A 554 5.11 6.38 -11.61
N GLN A 555 5.09 5.47 -12.60
CA GLN A 555 6.15 4.46 -12.72
C GLN A 555 7.52 5.10 -13.03
N ASP A 556 7.56 6.09 -13.90
CA ASP A 556 8.82 6.76 -14.26
C ASP A 556 9.34 7.55 -13.06
N SER A 557 8.47 8.30 -12.39
CA SER A 557 8.80 9.03 -11.16
C SER A 557 9.29 8.09 -10.04
N ALA A 558 8.56 7.01 -9.79
CA ALA A 558 8.92 6.02 -8.78
C ALA A 558 10.24 5.30 -9.09
N ALA A 559 10.56 5.06 -10.38
CA ALA A 559 11.83 4.48 -10.77
C ALA A 559 13.01 5.42 -10.48
N GLY A 560 12.84 6.73 -10.68
CA GLY A 560 13.82 7.75 -10.30
C GLY A 560 14.04 7.77 -8.78
N HIS A 561 12.96 7.84 -8.01
CA HIS A 561 13.00 7.79 -6.55
C HIS A 561 13.68 6.51 -6.02
N TRP A 562 13.32 5.34 -6.57
CA TRP A 562 13.90 4.06 -6.17
C TRP A 562 15.43 4.08 -6.27
N LYS A 563 15.99 4.59 -7.36
CA LYS A 563 17.43 4.71 -7.56
C LYS A 563 18.07 5.61 -6.50
N ILE A 564 17.44 6.75 -6.16
CA ILE A 564 17.93 7.67 -5.14
C ILE A 564 17.95 6.97 -3.77
N MET A 565 16.89 6.31 -3.37
CA MET A 565 16.81 5.60 -2.09
C MET A 565 17.90 4.54 -1.97
N ARG A 566 18.19 3.80 -3.04
CA ARG A 566 19.30 2.82 -3.10
C ARG A 566 20.69 3.46 -3.00
N SER A 567 20.84 4.74 -3.29
CA SER A 567 22.09 5.48 -3.08
C SER A 567 22.25 6.05 -1.66
N VAL A 568 21.15 6.23 -0.94
CA VAL A 568 21.13 6.82 0.42
C VAL A 568 21.38 5.77 1.50
N LEU A 569 20.80 4.58 1.37
CA LEU A 569 20.94 3.49 2.33
C LEU A 569 21.49 2.21 1.64
N PRO A 570 22.22 1.35 2.38
CA PRO A 570 22.68 0.06 1.88
C PRO A 570 21.55 -0.81 1.34
N GLY A 571 21.80 -1.55 0.27
CA GLY A 571 20.84 -2.46 -0.36
C GLY A 571 20.20 -3.44 0.62
N THR A 572 20.99 -3.97 1.54
CA THR A 572 20.54 -4.91 2.58
C THR A 572 19.37 -4.38 3.42
N ILE A 573 19.35 -3.07 3.72
CA ILE A 573 18.25 -2.45 4.48
C ILE A 573 16.92 -2.57 3.72
N TRP A 574 16.95 -2.46 2.40
CA TRP A 574 15.75 -2.55 1.56
C TRP A 574 15.32 -3.99 1.30
N GLU A 575 16.29 -4.90 1.15
CA GLU A 575 16.07 -6.28 0.71
C GLU A 575 15.68 -7.21 1.85
N GLN A 576 16.19 -6.96 3.04
CA GLN A 576 16.00 -7.83 4.21
C GLN A 576 14.86 -7.35 5.14
N TRP A 577 14.28 -6.20 4.89
CA TRP A 577 13.30 -5.39 5.63
C TRP A 577 12.63 -5.96 6.87
#